data_27d88249fbde53d0530b166229eebbe9
#
_entry.id   27d88249fbde53d0530b166229eebbe9
#
_cell.length_a   1.000
_cell.length_b   1.000
_cell.length_c   1.000
_cell.angle_alpha   90.00
_cell.angle_beta   90.00
_cell.angle_gamma   90.00
#
_symmetry.space_group_name_H-M   'P 1'
#
loop_
_entity.id
_entity.type
_entity.pdbx_description
1 polymer ?
#
loop_
_entity_poly.entity_id
_entity_poly.type
_entity_poly.pdbx_seq_one_letter_code
_entity_poly.pdbx_strand_id
1 'polypeptide(L)'
;KPDGVFLGYMLGGDTLFELRTSLLLAEQERQGGLSNHVSPMTDTRDVSSLLTRAQFTLQTVDMDEIVVHYPSMYELVQDLRDMGESNAVVNRRPYMHRETLLAAAATYQALHGTPEGHVPATFAQIFMIGWKPSPDQKKALRPGSASHSLKDVL
;
A
#
# COMPACT_ATOMS: atom_id res chain seq x y z
N LYS A 1 4.82 -4.01 -27.49
CA LYS A 1 5.26 -3.21 -28.65
C LYS A 1 6.22 -2.13 -28.17
N PRO A 2 7.22 -1.69 -28.99
CA PRO A 2 7.99 -0.47 -28.71
C PRO A 2 7.03 0.70 -28.47
N ASP A 3 7.41 1.62 -27.58
CA ASP A 3 6.60 2.76 -27.16
C ASP A 3 5.24 2.41 -26.52
N GLY A 4 5.04 1.15 -26.16
CA GLY A 4 3.84 0.72 -25.41
C GLY A 4 3.88 1.21 -23.99
N VAL A 5 2.76 1.75 -23.50
CA VAL A 5 2.59 2.18 -22.10
C VAL A 5 2.22 0.99 -21.21
N PHE A 6 2.82 0.95 -20.03
CA PHE A 6 2.39 0.17 -18.89
C PHE A 6 1.81 1.12 -17.84
N LEU A 7 0.60 0.85 -17.42
CA LEU A 7 -0.07 1.57 -16.35
C LEU A 7 -0.46 0.54 -15.29
N GLY A 8 -0.06 0.78 -14.04
CA GLY A 8 -0.33 -0.12 -12.93
C GLY A 8 -0.83 0.61 -11.70
N TYR A 9 -1.59 -0.11 -10.89
CA TYR A 9 -2.06 0.29 -9.58
C TYR A 9 -1.91 -0.88 -8.62
N MET A 10 -1.48 -0.60 -7.39
CA MET A 10 -1.39 -1.60 -6.33
C MET A 10 -1.45 -0.94 -4.95
N LEU A 11 -1.71 -1.75 -3.92
CA LEU A 11 -1.62 -1.31 -2.54
C LEU A 11 -0.17 -1.31 -2.06
N GLY A 12 0.20 -0.30 -1.29
CA GLY A 12 1.53 -0.09 -0.73
C GLY A 12 1.69 -0.59 0.71
N GLY A 13 2.93 -0.60 1.19
CA GLY A 13 3.35 -1.20 2.45
C GLY A 13 2.65 -0.70 3.70
N ASP A 14 2.20 0.54 3.72
CA ASP A 14 1.51 1.15 4.87
C ASP A 14 0.01 0.86 4.93
N THR A 15 -0.52 0.13 3.94
CA THR A 15 -1.92 -0.31 3.95
C THR A 15 -2.22 -1.14 5.19
N LEU A 16 -3.31 -0.75 5.89
CA LEU A 16 -3.84 -1.42 7.09
C LEU A 16 -2.81 -1.56 8.21
N PHE A 17 -1.91 -0.58 8.38
CA PHE A 17 -0.91 -0.63 9.46
C PHE A 17 -1.57 -0.64 10.84
N GLU A 18 -2.71 0.01 11.01
CA GLU A 18 -3.48 0.04 12.25
C GLU A 18 -4.01 -1.36 12.60
N LEU A 19 -4.59 -2.06 11.62
CA LEU A 19 -5.07 -3.44 11.80
C LEU A 19 -3.92 -4.39 12.07
N ARG A 20 -2.82 -4.26 11.32
CA ARG A 20 -1.60 -5.08 11.48
C ARG A 20 -1.03 -4.95 12.88
N THR A 21 -0.85 -3.72 13.35
CA THR A 21 -0.30 -3.44 14.68
C THR A 21 -1.20 -3.99 15.78
N SER A 22 -2.51 -3.78 15.68
CA SER A 22 -3.49 -4.23 16.67
C SER A 22 -3.55 -5.76 16.76
N LEU A 23 -3.51 -6.45 15.63
CA LEU A 23 -3.48 -7.92 15.58
C LEU A 23 -2.18 -8.48 16.17
N LEU A 24 -1.01 -7.88 15.83
CA LEU A 24 0.28 -8.31 16.36
C LEU A 24 0.33 -8.18 17.90
N LEU A 25 -0.13 -7.07 18.46
CA LEU A 25 -0.15 -6.86 19.90
C LEU A 25 -1.09 -7.85 20.60
N ALA A 26 -2.27 -8.07 20.04
CA ALA A 26 -3.23 -9.03 20.59
C ALA A 26 -2.72 -10.47 20.56
N GLU A 27 -2.05 -10.89 19.49
CA GLU A 27 -1.44 -12.22 19.41
C GLU A 27 -0.29 -12.40 20.40
N GLN A 28 0.57 -11.40 20.51
CA GLN A 28 1.65 -11.43 21.48
C GLN A 28 1.14 -11.58 22.91
N GLU A 29 0.08 -10.85 23.26
CA GLU A 29 -0.53 -10.91 24.59
C GLU A 29 -1.22 -12.24 24.85
N ARG A 30 -2.00 -12.75 23.89
CA ARG A 30 -2.91 -13.90 24.09
C ARG A 30 -2.27 -15.24 23.77
N GLN A 31 -1.32 -15.27 22.86
CA GLN A 31 -0.75 -16.53 22.33
C GLN A 31 0.77 -16.63 22.49
N GLY A 32 1.44 -15.55 22.92
CA GLY A 32 2.89 -15.52 23.11
C GLY A 32 3.67 -15.68 21.78
N GLY A 33 3.03 -15.45 20.64
CA GLY A 33 3.65 -15.58 19.32
C GLY A 33 3.08 -14.57 18.34
N LEU A 34 3.64 -14.51 17.14
CA LEU A 34 3.23 -13.60 16.08
C LEU A 34 2.86 -14.39 14.83
N SER A 35 1.79 -13.99 14.16
CA SER A 35 1.46 -14.41 12.80
C SER A 35 1.06 -13.22 11.94
N ASN A 36 1.34 -13.32 10.64
CA ASN A 36 0.96 -12.28 9.70
C ASN A 36 -0.47 -12.54 9.24
N HIS A 37 -1.36 -11.58 9.47
CA HIS A 37 -2.75 -11.61 9.00
C HIS A 37 -2.97 -10.67 7.81
N VAL A 38 -2.23 -9.57 7.75
CA VAL A 38 -2.23 -8.63 6.64
C VAL A 38 -1.07 -8.97 5.71
N SER A 39 -1.34 -9.10 4.43
CA SER A 39 -0.33 -9.40 3.41
C SER A 39 0.80 -8.35 3.44
N PRO A 40 2.07 -8.78 3.31
CA PRO A 40 3.15 -7.85 3.09
C PRO A 40 2.98 -7.20 1.72
N MET A 41 3.09 -5.88 1.67
CA MET A 41 2.96 -5.10 0.45
C MET A 41 4.28 -4.42 0.14
N THR A 42 4.43 -3.98 -1.11
CA THR A 42 5.69 -3.39 -1.60
C THR A 42 5.78 -1.89 -1.32
N ASP A 43 6.99 -1.35 -1.40
CA ASP A 43 7.27 0.09 -1.32
C ASP A 43 7.46 0.68 -2.73
N THR A 44 7.32 1.99 -2.85
CA THR A 44 7.54 2.76 -4.10
C THR A 44 8.95 2.57 -4.67
N ARG A 45 9.95 2.41 -3.81
CA ARG A 45 11.34 2.11 -4.20
C ARG A 45 11.47 0.78 -4.92
N ASP A 46 10.79 -0.24 -4.40
CA ASP A 46 10.82 -1.58 -4.99
C ASP A 46 10.12 -1.57 -6.36
N VAL A 47 8.97 -0.89 -6.44
CA VAL A 47 8.25 -0.70 -7.71
C VAL A 47 9.12 -0.01 -8.75
N SER A 48 9.77 1.10 -8.39
CA SER A 48 10.69 1.83 -9.28
C SER A 48 11.85 0.94 -9.74
N SER A 49 12.42 0.16 -8.82
CA SER A 49 13.49 -0.80 -9.12
C SER A 49 13.04 -1.90 -10.08
N LEU A 50 11.83 -2.42 -9.88
CA LEU A 50 11.24 -3.44 -10.76
C LEU A 50 10.99 -2.90 -12.17
N LEU A 51 10.44 -1.70 -12.30
CA LEU A 51 10.24 -1.03 -13.60
C LEU A 51 11.57 -0.80 -14.32
N THR A 52 12.59 -0.35 -13.59
CA THR A 52 13.95 -0.15 -14.14
C THR A 52 14.56 -1.47 -14.62
N ARG A 53 14.48 -2.53 -13.82
CA ARG A 53 14.96 -3.87 -14.19
C ARG A 53 14.20 -4.46 -15.37
N ALA A 54 12.93 -4.16 -15.51
CA ALA A 54 12.09 -4.53 -16.64
C ALA A 54 12.33 -3.63 -17.87
N GLN A 55 13.30 -2.68 -17.79
CA GLN A 55 13.70 -1.78 -18.85
C GLN A 55 12.57 -0.84 -19.34
N PHE A 56 11.67 -0.43 -18.46
CA PHE A 56 10.75 0.66 -18.76
C PHE A 56 11.48 2.00 -18.70
N THR A 57 11.09 2.92 -19.57
CA THR A 57 11.59 4.31 -19.66
C THR A 57 10.50 5.29 -19.26
N LEU A 58 10.87 6.54 -19.00
CA LEU A 58 9.94 7.63 -18.66
C LEU A 58 8.99 7.23 -17.51
N GLN A 59 9.51 6.46 -16.56
CA GLN A 59 8.72 5.92 -15.47
C GLN A 59 8.40 7.01 -14.43
N THR A 60 7.18 6.98 -13.96
CA THR A 60 6.70 7.75 -12.82
C THR A 60 5.99 6.80 -11.86
N VAL A 61 6.35 6.89 -10.59
CA VAL A 61 5.69 6.17 -9.50
C VAL A 61 5.25 7.22 -8.49
N ASP A 62 3.98 7.20 -8.18
CA ASP A 62 3.35 8.11 -7.23
C ASP A 62 2.63 7.32 -6.14
N MET A 63 2.47 7.91 -4.96
CA MET A 63 1.79 7.29 -3.83
C MET A 63 0.79 8.28 -3.23
N ASP A 64 -0.39 7.78 -2.96
CA ASP A 64 -1.44 8.50 -2.26
C ASP A 64 -2.01 7.64 -1.12
N GLU A 65 -2.62 8.27 -0.14
CA GLU A 65 -3.21 7.59 1.02
C GLU A 65 -4.69 7.95 1.15
N ILE A 66 -5.50 6.92 1.30
CA ILE A 66 -6.92 7.07 1.62
C ILE A 66 -7.17 6.49 3.00
N VAL A 67 -7.78 7.27 3.87
CA VAL A 67 -8.23 6.83 5.19
C VAL A 67 -9.74 6.64 5.16
N VAL A 68 -10.17 5.40 5.40
CA VAL A 68 -11.59 5.04 5.51
C VAL A 68 -11.93 4.83 6.97
N HIS A 69 -13.02 5.45 7.44
CA HIS A 69 -13.47 5.29 8.83
C HIS A 69 -14.57 4.25 8.90
N TYR A 70 -14.39 3.25 9.76
CA TYR A 70 -15.35 2.19 10.02
C TYR A 70 -15.99 2.34 11.41
N PRO A 71 -17.24 1.91 11.59
CA PRO A 71 -17.87 1.90 12.89
C PRO A 71 -17.12 1.04 13.94
N SER A 72 -16.52 -0.06 13.51
CA SER A 72 -15.61 -0.88 14.31
C SER A 72 -14.67 -1.71 13.45
N MET A 73 -13.70 -2.39 14.09
CA MET A 73 -12.79 -3.31 13.39
C MET A 73 -13.56 -4.47 12.70
N TYR A 74 -14.75 -4.82 13.16
CA TYR A 74 -15.50 -5.95 12.59
C TYR A 74 -16.05 -5.64 11.21
N GLU A 75 -16.54 -4.43 10.97
CA GLU A 75 -16.99 -3.98 9.65
C GLU A 75 -15.82 -3.90 8.68
N LEU A 76 -14.66 -3.39 9.12
CA LEU A 76 -13.43 -3.43 8.31
C LEU A 76 -13.07 -4.88 7.92
N VAL A 77 -13.06 -5.81 8.88
CA VAL A 77 -12.73 -7.21 8.61
C VAL A 77 -13.76 -7.85 7.68
N GLN A 78 -15.02 -7.47 7.78
CA GLN A 78 -16.07 -7.96 6.87
C GLN A 78 -15.83 -7.45 5.44
N ASP A 79 -15.53 -6.18 5.25
CA ASP A 79 -15.20 -5.61 3.94
C ASP A 79 -13.96 -6.27 3.33
N LEU A 80 -12.90 -6.49 4.12
CA LEU A 80 -11.70 -7.20 3.67
C LEU A 80 -12.03 -8.65 3.25
N ARG A 81 -12.94 -9.31 3.95
CA ARG A 81 -13.42 -10.65 3.58
C ARG A 81 -14.17 -10.61 2.26
N ASP A 82 -15.04 -9.63 2.04
CA ASP A 82 -15.83 -9.48 0.83
C ASP A 82 -14.94 -9.13 -0.38
N MET A 83 -13.82 -8.44 -0.16
CA MET A 83 -12.78 -8.20 -1.16
C MET A 83 -11.88 -9.41 -1.43
N GLY A 84 -11.99 -10.49 -0.65
CA GLY A 84 -11.13 -11.68 -0.78
C GLY A 84 -9.76 -11.55 -0.08
N GLU A 85 -9.53 -10.49 0.70
CA GLU A 85 -8.25 -10.21 1.38
C GLU A 85 -8.20 -10.74 2.83
N SER A 86 -9.14 -11.60 3.21
CA SER A 86 -9.18 -12.17 4.54
C SER A 86 -8.08 -13.21 4.75
N ASN A 87 -7.08 -12.85 5.57
CA ASN A 87 -5.99 -13.75 5.96
C ASN A 87 -5.32 -14.44 4.74
N ALA A 88 -5.02 -13.64 3.70
CA ALA A 88 -4.55 -14.12 2.39
C ALA A 88 -3.04 -14.48 2.35
N VAL A 89 -2.37 -14.57 3.49
CA VAL A 89 -0.94 -14.88 3.60
C VAL A 89 -0.68 -16.38 3.36
N VAL A 90 0.39 -16.70 2.64
CA VAL A 90 0.74 -18.09 2.28
C VAL A 90 0.88 -19.00 3.51
N ASN A 91 1.59 -18.55 4.54
CA ASN A 91 1.84 -19.30 5.79
C ASN A 91 0.86 -18.92 6.90
N ARG A 92 -0.40 -18.69 6.55
CA ARG A 92 -1.44 -18.31 7.50
C ARG A 92 -1.81 -19.44 8.46
N ARG A 93 -2.22 -19.05 9.66
CA ARG A 93 -2.93 -19.98 10.55
C ARG A 93 -4.34 -20.27 10.00
N PRO A 94 -4.86 -21.50 10.16
CA PRO A 94 -6.17 -21.87 9.59
C PRO A 94 -7.35 -21.13 10.23
N TYR A 95 -7.18 -20.64 11.46
CA TYR A 95 -8.21 -19.87 12.17
C TYR A 95 -7.57 -18.89 13.17
N MET A 96 -8.32 -17.87 13.53
CA MET A 96 -8.00 -16.93 14.60
C MET A 96 -8.85 -17.23 15.83
N HIS A 97 -8.24 -17.29 17.01
CA HIS A 97 -8.97 -17.46 18.25
C HIS A 97 -9.86 -16.25 18.54
N ARG A 98 -11.07 -16.52 19.04
CA ARG A 98 -12.04 -15.46 19.34
C ARG A 98 -11.49 -14.44 20.34
N GLU A 99 -10.75 -14.89 21.32
CA GLU A 99 -10.12 -14.01 22.35
C GLU A 99 -9.08 -13.08 21.72
N THR A 100 -8.29 -13.55 20.76
CA THR A 100 -7.34 -12.71 20.02
C THR A 100 -8.07 -11.66 19.20
N LEU A 101 -9.17 -12.02 18.53
CA LEU A 101 -9.97 -11.08 17.77
C LEU A 101 -10.59 -10.00 18.64
N LEU A 102 -11.12 -10.37 19.82
CA LEU A 102 -11.67 -9.42 20.80
C LEU A 102 -10.58 -8.49 21.35
N ALA A 103 -9.41 -9.03 21.70
CA ALA A 103 -8.27 -8.24 22.16
C ALA A 103 -7.78 -7.28 21.07
N ALA A 104 -7.69 -7.75 19.82
CA ALA A 104 -7.31 -6.92 18.68
C ALA A 104 -8.28 -5.76 18.46
N ALA A 105 -9.61 -6.01 18.55
CA ALA A 105 -10.62 -4.97 18.41
C ALA A 105 -10.51 -3.92 19.52
N ALA A 106 -10.28 -4.35 20.77
CA ALA A 106 -10.07 -3.43 21.89
C ALA A 106 -8.79 -2.61 21.73
N THR A 107 -7.70 -3.25 21.29
CA THR A 107 -6.41 -2.57 21.02
C THR A 107 -6.56 -1.57 19.87
N TYR A 108 -7.26 -1.95 18.81
CA TYR A 108 -7.50 -1.07 17.67
C TYR A 108 -8.25 0.19 18.07
N GLN A 109 -9.34 0.02 18.83
CA GLN A 109 -10.11 1.14 19.33
C GLN A 109 -9.30 2.02 20.29
N ALA A 110 -8.47 1.41 21.16
CA ALA A 110 -7.68 2.15 22.13
C ALA A 110 -6.52 2.95 21.50
N LEU A 111 -5.86 2.41 20.46
CA LEU A 111 -4.69 3.03 19.83
C LEU A 111 -5.07 3.99 18.70
N HIS A 112 -6.10 3.68 17.94
CA HIS A 112 -6.42 4.36 16.69
C HIS A 112 -7.85 4.90 16.63
N GLY A 113 -8.70 4.56 17.62
CA GLY A 113 -10.10 5.00 17.63
C GLY A 113 -10.23 6.52 17.64
N THR A 114 -11.22 7.04 16.91
CA THR A 114 -11.57 8.45 16.90
C THR A 114 -12.44 8.80 18.10
N PRO A 115 -12.55 10.11 18.48
CA PRO A 115 -13.44 10.54 19.57
C PRO A 115 -14.91 10.18 19.33
N GLU A 116 -15.32 10.03 18.07
CA GLU A 116 -16.67 9.63 17.66
C GLU A 116 -16.90 8.12 17.77
N GLY A 117 -15.88 7.33 18.14
CA GLY A 117 -15.94 5.89 18.30
C GLY A 117 -15.66 5.09 17.02
N HIS A 118 -15.33 5.74 15.90
CA HIS A 118 -14.92 5.07 14.67
C HIS A 118 -13.46 4.63 14.73
N VAL A 119 -13.10 3.68 13.87
CA VAL A 119 -11.72 3.25 13.66
C VAL A 119 -11.26 3.59 12.23
N PRO A 120 -10.11 4.26 12.05
CA PRO A 120 -9.55 4.54 10.73
C PRO A 120 -8.90 3.29 10.15
N ALA A 121 -8.95 3.13 8.85
CA ALA A 121 -8.17 2.15 8.10
C ALA A 121 -7.47 2.87 6.95
N THR A 122 -6.15 2.85 6.96
CA THR A 122 -5.33 3.50 5.94
C THR A 122 -5.07 2.55 4.78
N PHE A 123 -5.28 3.04 3.56
CA PHE A 123 -4.96 2.35 2.31
C PHE A 123 -3.95 3.18 1.53
N ALA A 124 -2.70 2.78 1.57
CA ALA A 124 -1.66 3.38 0.74
C ALA A 124 -1.79 2.85 -0.69
N GLN A 125 -1.85 3.74 -1.65
CA GLN A 125 -2.08 3.44 -3.07
C GLN A 125 -0.85 3.81 -3.87
N ILE A 126 -0.29 2.89 -4.63
CA ILE A 126 0.83 3.13 -5.52
C ILE A 126 0.35 3.11 -6.96
N PHE A 127 0.54 4.22 -7.63
CA PHE A 127 0.27 4.40 -9.05
C PHE A 127 1.59 4.36 -9.80
N MET A 128 1.63 3.67 -10.92
CA MET A 128 2.85 3.55 -11.71
C MET A 128 2.57 3.63 -13.20
N ILE A 129 3.45 4.31 -13.91
CA ILE A 129 3.43 4.40 -15.36
C ILE A 129 4.84 4.26 -15.90
N GLY A 130 4.98 3.62 -17.05
CA GLY A 130 6.24 3.51 -17.76
C GLY A 130 6.03 3.11 -19.21
N TRP A 131 7.00 3.37 -20.05
CA TRP A 131 6.94 3.05 -21.48
C TRP A 131 8.01 2.05 -21.86
N LYS A 132 7.67 1.14 -22.75
CA LYS A 132 8.67 0.27 -23.35
C LYS A 132 9.58 1.09 -24.25
N PRO A 133 10.92 0.89 -24.21
CA PRO A 133 11.85 1.68 -25.00
C PRO A 133 11.51 1.70 -26.49
N SER A 134 11.62 2.89 -27.09
CA SER A 134 11.52 3.11 -28.54
C SER A 134 12.56 4.12 -28.99
N PRO A 135 13.10 4.00 -30.23
CA PRO A 135 14.00 5.00 -30.83
C PRO A 135 13.36 6.40 -30.92
N ASP A 136 12.03 6.47 -31.05
CA ASP A 136 11.28 7.70 -31.27
C ASP A 136 10.95 8.45 -29.98
N GLN A 137 11.28 7.87 -28.82
CA GLN A 137 11.03 8.52 -27.52
C GLN A 137 11.92 9.75 -27.34
N LYS A 138 11.34 10.81 -26.79
CA LYS A 138 12.08 12.02 -26.40
C LYS A 138 13.16 11.67 -25.39
N LYS A 139 14.37 12.11 -25.67
CA LYS A 139 15.52 11.98 -24.79
C LYS A 139 15.79 13.29 -24.06
N ALA A 140 16.33 13.18 -22.84
CA ALA A 140 16.78 14.36 -22.09
C ALA A 140 17.77 15.17 -22.95
N LEU A 141 17.63 16.48 -22.94
CA LEU A 141 18.55 17.38 -23.59
C LEU A 141 19.91 17.34 -22.85
N ARG A 142 20.99 17.67 -23.58
CA ARG A 142 22.32 17.72 -22.99
C ARG A 142 22.40 18.86 -21.95
N PRO A 143 23.13 18.70 -20.86
CA PRO A 143 23.41 19.81 -19.93
C PRO A 143 23.94 21.03 -20.68
N GLY A 144 23.44 22.22 -20.34
CA GLY A 144 23.83 23.48 -20.99
C GLY A 144 23.13 23.76 -22.32
N SER A 145 22.17 22.93 -22.77
CA SER A 145 21.43 23.14 -24.04
C SER A 145 20.19 24.04 -23.89
N ALA A 146 19.94 24.64 -22.71
CA ALA A 146 18.79 25.50 -22.49
C ALA A 146 18.89 26.75 -23.38
N SER A 147 17.91 26.93 -24.27
CA SER A 147 17.80 28.07 -25.19
C SER A 147 16.83 29.15 -24.73
N HIS A 148 16.06 28.88 -23.68
CA HIS A 148 15.05 29.80 -23.12
C HIS A 148 15.26 30.00 -21.61
N SER A 149 15.04 31.22 -21.15
CA SER A 149 15.03 31.52 -19.71
C SER A 149 13.69 31.15 -19.11
N LEU A 150 13.70 30.61 -17.87
CA LEU A 150 12.44 30.39 -17.12
C LEU A 150 11.65 31.68 -16.91
N LYS A 151 12.32 32.85 -16.93
CA LYS A 151 11.66 34.15 -16.83
C LYS A 151 10.82 34.52 -18.07
N ASP A 152 11.08 33.89 -19.21
CA ASP A 152 10.40 34.15 -20.46
C ASP A 152 9.18 33.21 -20.63
N VAL A 153 8.98 32.25 -19.70
CA VAL A 153 7.94 31.22 -19.74
C VAL A 153 6.93 31.35 -18.59
N LEU A 154 7.28 32.10 -17.55
CA LEU A 154 6.45 32.46 -16.40
C LEU A 154 5.91 33.89 -16.57
#